data_657a855ca25abcdf20e617087fe07f1e
#
_entry.id   657a855ca25abcdf20e617087fe07f1e
#
_cell.length_a   1.000
_cell.length_b   1.000
_cell.length_c   1.000
_cell.angle_alpha   90.00
_cell.angle_beta   90.00
_cell.angle_gamma   90.00
#
_symmetry.space_group_name_H-M   'P 1'
#
loop_
_entity.id
_entity.type
_entity.pdbx_description
1 polymer ?
#
loop_
_entity_poly.entity_id
_entity_poly.type
_entity_poly.pdbx_seq_one_letter_code
_entity_poly.pdbx_strand_id
1 'polypeptide(L)'
;LPVFQSGAAPTLIVTTTEDAKQIGRENVPPSVQVAAVEVAGPLTAQAILGAVDRFHSNGLSVVECGPYLIGSFLAEHRLNALFLTIAPQIAGRDSVTRPGLVAGHLFAPEHPLWGTLASVKRAGSHLFLRYAFGSDEPAMR
;
A
#
# COMPACT_ATOMS: atom_id res chain seq x y z
N LEU A 1 -2.88 -0.65 -20.76
CA LEU A 1 -2.06 -1.83 -20.42
C LEU A 1 -2.80 -3.09 -20.87
N PRO A 2 -2.11 -4.12 -21.42
CA PRO A 2 -2.74 -5.37 -21.90
C PRO A 2 -3.61 -6.06 -20.85
N VAL A 3 -3.24 -6.01 -19.57
CA VAL A 3 -3.99 -6.62 -18.46
C VAL A 3 -5.41 -6.05 -18.34
N PHE A 4 -5.61 -4.77 -18.62
CA PHE A 4 -6.93 -4.15 -18.58
C PHE A 4 -7.79 -4.48 -19.79
N GLN A 5 -7.15 -4.79 -20.92
CA GLN A 5 -7.85 -5.14 -22.15
C GLN A 5 -8.22 -6.62 -22.22
N SER A 6 -7.44 -7.49 -21.58
CA SER A 6 -7.66 -8.94 -21.60
C SER A 6 -8.88 -9.39 -20.80
N GLY A 7 -9.33 -8.59 -19.82
CA GLY A 7 -10.39 -8.99 -18.89
C GLY A 7 -10.04 -10.21 -18.00
N ALA A 8 -8.76 -10.57 -17.95
CA ALA A 8 -8.28 -11.75 -17.22
C ALA A 8 -8.50 -11.67 -15.71
N ALA A 9 -8.61 -10.45 -15.17
CA ALA A 9 -8.93 -10.20 -13.77
C ALA A 9 -9.89 -9.01 -13.66
N PRO A 10 -10.89 -9.07 -12.76
CA PRO A 10 -11.68 -7.90 -12.40
C PRO A 10 -10.77 -6.80 -11.91
N THR A 11 -10.94 -5.59 -12.44
CA THR A 11 -10.07 -4.46 -12.12
C THR A 11 -10.91 -3.31 -11.59
N LEU A 12 -10.44 -2.69 -10.53
CA LEU A 12 -11.01 -1.48 -9.94
C LEU A 12 -9.96 -0.36 -9.96
N ILE A 13 -10.32 0.78 -10.55
CA ILE A 13 -9.58 2.03 -10.40
C ILE A 13 -10.25 2.83 -9.29
N VAL A 14 -9.51 3.09 -8.21
CA VAL A 14 -9.96 4.00 -7.14
C VAL A 14 -9.31 5.35 -7.37
N THR A 15 -10.10 6.39 -7.49
CA THR A 15 -9.60 7.74 -7.78
C THR A 15 -10.50 8.80 -7.15
N THR A 16 -10.08 10.07 -7.18
CA THR A 16 -10.92 11.17 -6.72
C THR A 16 -12.10 11.41 -7.68
N THR A 17 -13.14 12.06 -7.20
CA THR A 17 -14.28 12.44 -8.06
C THR A 17 -13.84 13.37 -9.20
N GLU A 18 -12.86 14.22 -8.98
CA GLU A 18 -12.31 15.12 -9.98
C GLU A 18 -11.57 14.36 -11.08
N ASP A 19 -10.63 13.48 -10.69
CA ASP A 19 -9.86 12.69 -11.64
C ASP A 19 -10.73 11.67 -12.40
N ALA A 20 -11.76 11.13 -11.76
CA ALA A 20 -12.72 10.22 -12.41
C ALA A 20 -13.43 10.90 -13.61
N LYS A 21 -13.70 12.20 -13.52
CA LYS A 21 -14.27 12.97 -14.65
C LYS A 21 -13.30 13.07 -15.82
N GLN A 22 -11.98 13.15 -15.53
CA GLN A 22 -10.94 13.23 -16.56
C GLN A 22 -10.69 11.90 -17.26
N ILE A 23 -10.84 10.77 -16.56
CA ILE A 23 -10.67 9.44 -17.14
C ILE A 23 -11.66 9.23 -18.31
N GLY A 24 -12.89 9.74 -18.20
CA GLY A 24 -13.94 9.57 -19.20
C GLY A 24 -14.37 8.11 -19.36
N ARG A 25 -15.67 7.85 -19.42
CA ARG A 25 -16.20 6.50 -19.54
C ARG A 25 -15.80 5.81 -20.87
N GLU A 26 -15.53 6.59 -21.89
CA GLU A 26 -15.20 6.11 -23.24
C GLU A 26 -13.81 5.47 -23.32
N ASN A 27 -12.93 5.79 -22.37
CA ASN A 27 -11.54 5.30 -22.33
C ASN A 27 -11.33 4.10 -21.41
N VAL A 28 -12.37 3.65 -20.71
CA VAL A 28 -12.27 2.56 -19.74
C VAL A 28 -12.78 1.26 -20.36
N PRO A 29 -11.95 0.21 -20.44
CA PRO A 29 -12.39 -1.10 -20.91
C PRO A 29 -13.57 -1.64 -20.09
N PRO A 30 -14.48 -2.44 -20.66
CA PRO A 30 -15.64 -2.98 -19.94
C PRO A 30 -15.28 -3.84 -18.72
N SER A 31 -14.07 -4.40 -18.68
CA SER A 31 -13.53 -5.19 -17.55
C SER A 31 -13.05 -4.37 -16.37
N VAL A 32 -13.03 -3.04 -16.50
CA VAL A 32 -12.53 -2.12 -15.49
C VAL A 32 -13.67 -1.30 -14.91
N GLN A 33 -13.77 -1.28 -13.60
CA GLN A 33 -14.68 -0.38 -12.88
C GLN A 33 -13.90 0.83 -12.35
N VAL A 34 -14.59 1.96 -12.22
CA VAL A 34 -14.02 3.18 -11.63
C VAL A 34 -14.83 3.54 -10.40
N ALA A 35 -14.19 3.57 -9.25
CA ALA A 35 -14.75 4.06 -8.01
C ALA A 35 -14.24 5.49 -7.75
N ALA A 36 -15.11 6.44 -7.91
CA ALA A 36 -14.86 7.84 -7.54
C ALA A 36 -15.08 8.03 -6.05
N VAL A 37 -14.10 8.58 -5.36
CA VAL A 37 -14.16 8.87 -3.93
C VAL A 37 -14.12 10.38 -3.73
N GLU A 38 -15.05 10.89 -2.94
CA GLU A 38 -15.10 12.31 -2.59
C GLU A 38 -14.14 12.55 -1.40
N VAL A 39 -13.03 13.20 -1.68
CA VAL A 39 -12.01 13.57 -0.68
C VAL A 39 -11.50 14.97 -0.96
N ALA A 40 -11.20 15.72 0.10
CA ALA A 40 -10.64 17.07 0.00
C ALA A 40 -9.11 17.09 -0.15
N GLY A 41 -8.51 16.04 -0.69
CA GLY A 41 -7.04 15.91 -0.81
C GLY A 41 -6.63 14.56 -1.38
N PRO A 42 -5.43 14.07 -1.07
CA PRO A 42 -4.98 12.76 -1.51
C PRO A 42 -5.91 11.65 -0.99
N LEU A 43 -5.99 10.55 -1.75
CA LEU A 43 -6.73 9.37 -1.32
C LEU A 43 -6.13 8.79 -0.04
N THR A 44 -6.96 8.63 0.98
CA THR A 44 -6.58 7.99 2.24
C THR A 44 -6.64 6.46 2.12
N ALA A 45 -5.90 5.75 2.98
CA ALA A 45 -5.97 4.28 3.02
C ALA A 45 -7.40 3.79 3.34
N GLN A 46 -8.09 4.48 4.25
CA GLN A 46 -9.50 4.17 4.58
C GLN A 46 -10.43 4.34 3.38
N ALA A 47 -10.28 5.40 2.60
CA ALA A 47 -11.10 5.65 1.42
C ALA A 47 -10.88 4.57 0.34
N ILE A 48 -9.62 4.17 0.14
CA ILE A 48 -9.25 3.11 -0.80
C ILE A 48 -9.85 1.78 -0.36
N LEU A 49 -9.65 1.38 0.89
CA LEU A 49 -10.19 0.12 1.43
C LEU A 49 -11.71 0.10 1.38
N GLY A 50 -12.38 1.20 1.72
CA GLY A 50 -13.83 1.31 1.60
C GLY A 50 -14.35 1.17 0.16
N ALA A 51 -13.59 1.60 -0.84
CA ALA A 51 -13.92 1.36 -2.24
C ALA A 51 -13.71 -0.11 -2.62
N VAL A 52 -12.60 -0.70 -2.18
CA VAL A 52 -12.28 -2.12 -2.41
C VAL A 52 -13.32 -3.03 -1.77
N ASP A 53 -13.75 -2.75 -0.53
CA ASP A 53 -14.76 -3.56 0.18
C ASP A 53 -16.12 -3.55 -0.53
N ARG A 54 -16.50 -2.44 -1.16
CA ARG A 54 -17.71 -2.37 -1.99
C ARG A 54 -17.60 -3.18 -3.28
N PHE A 55 -16.41 -3.30 -3.82
CA PHE A 55 -16.13 -4.04 -5.03
C PHE A 55 -15.97 -5.55 -4.76
N HIS A 56 -15.30 -5.89 -3.67
CA HIS A 56 -15.03 -7.26 -3.25
C HIS A 56 -14.94 -7.34 -1.72
N SER A 57 -16.01 -7.76 -1.07
CA SER A 57 -16.08 -7.87 0.37
C SER A 57 -15.43 -9.17 0.88
N ASN A 58 -14.86 -9.11 2.09
CA ASN A 58 -14.37 -10.27 2.86
C ASN A 58 -13.13 -10.99 2.29
N GLY A 59 -12.20 -10.27 1.70
CA GLY A 59 -10.96 -10.83 1.20
C GLY A 59 -9.72 -10.40 1.97
N LEU A 60 -8.63 -11.17 1.80
CA LEU A 60 -7.29 -10.71 2.15
C LEU A 60 -6.84 -9.69 1.09
N SER A 61 -6.49 -8.49 1.53
CA SER A 61 -5.94 -7.47 0.65
C SER A 61 -4.41 -7.47 0.74
N VAL A 62 -3.75 -7.59 -0.40
CA VAL A 62 -2.30 -7.41 -0.52
C VAL A 62 -2.05 -6.04 -1.12
N VAL A 63 -1.25 -5.22 -0.43
CA VAL A 63 -0.91 -3.86 -0.84
C VAL A 63 0.52 -3.86 -1.40
N GLU A 64 0.63 -3.72 -2.71
CA GLU A 64 1.90 -3.53 -3.41
C GLU A 64 1.94 -2.11 -3.98
N CYS A 65 2.68 -1.22 -3.35
CA CYS A 65 2.61 0.20 -3.68
C CYS A 65 3.92 0.95 -3.45
N GLY A 66 3.95 2.20 -3.88
CA GLY A 66 5.06 3.11 -3.62
C GLY A 66 5.06 3.67 -2.19
N PRO A 67 6.17 4.34 -1.80
CA PRO A 67 6.43 4.77 -0.42
C PRO A 67 5.44 5.80 0.15
N TYR A 68 4.80 6.58 -0.69
CA TYR A 68 3.77 7.53 -0.23
C TYR A 68 2.50 6.81 0.22
N LEU A 69 2.05 5.84 -0.57
CA LEU A 69 0.82 5.11 -0.26
C LEU A 69 1.02 4.18 0.93
N ILE A 70 2.16 3.48 1.03
CA ILE A 70 2.47 2.66 2.22
C ILE A 70 2.53 3.55 3.48
N GLY A 71 3.05 4.78 3.36
CA GLY A 71 3.06 5.76 4.44
C GLY A 71 1.64 6.06 4.96
N SER A 72 0.68 6.29 4.06
CA SER A 72 -0.72 6.52 4.45
C SER A 72 -1.34 5.30 5.12
N PHE A 73 -1.10 4.09 4.60
CA PHE A 73 -1.60 2.85 5.23
C PHE A 73 -1.05 2.65 6.65
N LEU A 74 0.22 2.97 6.87
CA LEU A 74 0.85 2.90 8.18
C LEU A 74 0.32 3.99 9.12
N ALA A 75 0.20 5.23 8.66
CA ALA A 75 -0.29 6.35 9.45
C ALA A 75 -1.74 6.16 9.91
N GLU A 76 -2.55 5.51 9.10
CA GLU A 76 -3.95 5.21 9.42
C GLU A 76 -4.13 3.85 10.12
N HIS A 77 -3.05 3.15 10.50
CA HIS A 77 -3.07 1.82 11.13
C HIS A 77 -3.90 0.79 10.34
N ARG A 78 -3.77 0.82 8.99
CA ARG A 78 -4.53 -0.06 8.07
C ARG A 78 -3.70 -1.22 7.52
N LEU A 79 -2.48 -1.43 8.04
CA LEU A 79 -1.66 -2.59 7.74
C LEU A 79 -1.62 -3.56 8.92
N ASN A 80 -1.97 -4.82 8.67
CA ASN A 80 -1.87 -5.88 9.66
C ASN A 80 -0.51 -6.58 9.62
N ALA A 81 0.12 -6.62 8.46
CA ALA A 81 1.44 -7.22 8.29
C ALA A 81 2.24 -6.53 7.20
N LEU A 82 3.56 -6.48 7.40
CA LEU A 82 4.53 -6.06 6.39
C LEU A 82 5.43 -7.25 6.05
N PHE A 83 5.52 -7.56 4.76
CA PHE A 83 6.49 -8.50 4.22
C PHE A 83 7.64 -7.70 3.61
N LEU A 84 8.84 -7.86 4.16
CA LEU A 84 10.03 -7.12 3.75
C LEU A 84 11.12 -8.10 3.30
N THR A 85 11.65 -7.86 2.10
CA THR A 85 12.82 -8.57 1.60
C THR A 85 14.05 -7.71 1.76
N ILE A 86 15.09 -8.26 2.41
CA ILE A 86 16.39 -7.63 2.51
C ILE A 86 17.35 -8.38 1.57
N ALA A 87 17.78 -7.69 0.52
CA ALA A 87 18.79 -8.16 -0.40
C ALA A 87 20.20 -7.80 0.11
N PRO A 88 21.23 -8.62 -0.13
CA PRO A 88 22.60 -8.34 0.26
C PRO A 88 23.28 -7.34 -0.69
N GLN A 89 22.60 -6.23 -0.95
CA GLN A 89 23.05 -5.19 -1.89
C GLN A 89 23.17 -3.85 -1.18
N ILE A 90 24.32 -3.22 -1.28
CA ILE A 90 24.55 -1.86 -0.80
C ILE A 90 24.39 -0.93 -1.99
N ALA A 91 23.23 -0.26 -2.08
CA ALA A 91 22.92 0.59 -3.23
C ALA A 91 23.30 2.07 -3.02
N GLY A 92 23.57 2.48 -1.79
CA GLY A 92 23.79 3.90 -1.47
C GLY A 92 22.55 4.78 -1.72
N ARG A 93 22.63 6.03 -1.36
CA ARG A 93 21.61 7.05 -1.66
C ARG A 93 22.29 8.35 -2.03
N ASP A 94 21.84 8.95 -3.12
CA ASP A 94 21.94 10.39 -3.31
C ASP A 94 20.72 11.06 -2.63
N SER A 95 20.84 12.31 -2.26
CA SER A 95 19.89 13.00 -1.38
C SER A 95 18.46 13.15 -1.94
N VAL A 96 18.20 12.84 -3.21
CA VAL A 96 16.97 13.29 -3.88
C VAL A 96 16.15 12.16 -4.55
N THR A 97 16.76 11.10 -5.04
CA THR A 97 16.11 10.22 -6.02
C THR A 97 15.65 8.85 -5.51
N ARG A 98 15.96 8.49 -4.26
CA ARG A 98 15.60 7.17 -3.71
C ARG A 98 14.86 7.30 -2.38
N PRO A 99 13.53 7.37 -2.39
CA PRO A 99 12.75 7.36 -1.16
C PRO A 99 12.99 6.05 -0.38
N GLY A 100 12.82 6.13 0.94
CA GLY A 100 12.83 4.94 1.79
C GLY A 100 11.57 4.09 1.61
N LEU A 101 11.33 3.18 2.55
CA LEU A 101 10.09 2.40 2.60
C LEU A 101 8.86 3.30 2.71
N VAL A 102 8.99 4.41 3.43
CA VAL A 102 7.93 5.39 3.68
C VAL A 102 8.37 6.76 3.21
N ALA A 103 7.48 7.49 2.55
CA ALA A 103 7.61 8.89 2.20
C ALA A 103 6.32 9.65 2.54
N GLY A 104 6.43 10.97 2.77
CA GLY A 104 5.28 11.82 3.10
C GLY A 104 4.83 11.77 4.56
N HIS A 105 5.35 10.84 5.35
CA HIS A 105 5.08 10.71 6.78
C HIS A 105 6.38 10.55 7.57
N LEU A 106 6.48 11.23 8.71
CA LEU A 106 7.59 11.11 9.65
C LEU A 106 7.05 10.54 10.97
N PHE A 107 7.43 9.30 11.28
CA PHE A 107 6.97 8.63 12.51
C PHE A 107 7.95 8.81 13.66
N ALA A 108 9.24 8.64 13.41
CA ALA A 108 10.28 8.78 14.45
C ALA A 108 10.88 10.19 14.44
N PRO A 109 11.36 10.71 15.57
CA PRO A 109 11.44 10.03 16.87
C PRO A 109 10.17 10.12 17.72
N GLU A 110 9.22 11.02 17.42
CA GLU A 110 8.10 11.35 18.31
C GLU A 110 7.09 10.21 18.45
N HIS A 111 6.74 9.58 17.33
CA HIS A 111 5.70 8.54 17.25
C HIS A 111 6.16 7.33 16.41
N PRO A 112 7.23 6.61 16.84
CA PRO A 112 7.72 5.48 16.07
C PRO A 112 6.66 4.37 15.99
N LEU A 113 6.50 3.80 14.78
CA LEU A 113 5.64 2.63 14.59
C LEU A 113 6.44 1.36 14.85
N TRP A 114 5.97 0.57 15.79
CA TRP A 114 6.57 -0.71 16.13
C TRP A 114 5.76 -1.86 15.56
N GLY A 115 6.46 -2.84 15.00
CA GLY A 115 5.88 -4.12 14.58
C GLY A 115 6.56 -5.26 15.32
N THR A 116 5.82 -6.33 15.58
CA THR A 116 6.36 -7.57 16.13
C THR A 116 6.93 -8.42 15.00
N LEU A 117 8.17 -8.88 15.13
CA LEU A 117 8.77 -9.80 14.18
C LEU A 117 8.10 -11.18 14.28
N ALA A 118 7.25 -11.48 13.32
CA ALA A 118 6.47 -12.72 13.28
C ALA A 118 7.20 -13.89 12.63
N SER A 119 8.06 -13.62 11.64
CA SER A 119 8.89 -14.67 11.03
C SER A 119 10.12 -14.10 10.33
N VAL A 120 11.15 -14.91 10.25
CA VAL A 120 12.34 -14.70 9.43
C VAL A 120 12.59 -15.96 8.61
N LYS A 121 12.77 -15.80 7.31
CA LYS A 121 13.19 -16.86 6.40
C LYS A 121 14.41 -16.41 5.62
N ARG A 122 15.31 -17.33 5.31
CA ARG A 122 16.47 -17.09 4.46
C ARG A 122 16.39 -17.97 3.22
N ALA A 123 16.63 -17.38 2.07
CA ALA A 123 16.87 -18.11 0.83
C ALA A 123 18.10 -17.52 0.14
N GLY A 124 19.14 -18.35 -0.02
CA GLY A 124 20.44 -17.87 -0.44
C GLY A 124 20.97 -16.80 0.50
N SER A 125 21.26 -15.62 -0.03
CA SER A 125 21.74 -14.46 0.72
C SER A 125 20.64 -13.46 1.08
N HIS A 126 19.36 -13.74 0.76
CA HIS A 126 18.24 -12.86 1.05
C HIS A 126 17.56 -13.25 2.37
N LEU A 127 17.07 -12.25 3.09
CA LEU A 127 16.19 -12.40 4.24
C LEU A 127 14.77 -11.97 3.86
N PHE A 128 13.80 -12.77 4.27
CA PHE A 128 12.37 -12.51 4.13
C PHE A 128 11.79 -12.37 5.53
N LEU A 129 11.37 -11.17 5.86
CA LEU A 129 10.85 -10.80 7.17
C LEU A 129 9.35 -10.59 7.08
N ARG A 130 8.63 -11.01 8.12
CA ARG A 130 7.25 -10.63 8.32
C ARG A 130 7.13 -9.93 9.66
N TYR A 131 6.69 -8.69 9.63
CA TYR A 131 6.28 -7.94 10.80
C TYR A 131 4.76 -7.94 10.89
N ALA A 132 4.23 -8.15 12.09
CA ALA A 132 2.83 -7.96 12.40
C ALA A 132 2.64 -6.59 13.08
N PHE A 133 1.60 -5.88 12.68
CA PHE A 133 1.11 -4.67 13.33
C PHE A 133 -0.25 -5.02 13.95
N GLY A 134 -0.37 -4.92 15.25
CA GLY A 134 -1.60 -5.21 15.99
C GLY A 134 -1.78 -4.24 17.12
N SER A 135 -2.90 -4.34 17.81
CA SER A 135 -3.24 -3.51 18.96
C SER A 135 -2.40 -3.79 20.24
N ASP A 136 -1.57 -4.81 20.20
CA ASP A 136 -0.69 -5.14 21.32
C ASP A 136 0.70 -4.54 21.05
N GLU A 137 0.98 -3.46 21.74
CA GLU A 137 2.33 -2.89 21.88
C GLU A 137 3.27 -4.00 22.37
N PRO A 138 4.39 -4.30 21.68
CA PRO A 138 5.33 -5.25 22.22
C PRO A 138 5.88 -4.66 23.51
N ALA A 139 5.60 -5.32 24.62
CA ALA A 139 6.25 -4.96 25.88
C ALA A 139 7.77 -4.99 25.64
N MET A 140 8.40 -3.81 25.68
CA MET A 140 9.85 -3.71 25.67
C MET A 140 10.37 -4.44 26.93
N ARG A 141 11.01 -5.59 26.71
CA ARG A 141 11.83 -6.24 27.73
C ARG A 141 13.30 -5.92 27.48
#